data_6bd44c2d1ba3eeedd5928b7ed2c2e473
#
_entry.id   6bd44c2d1ba3eeedd5928b7ed2c2e473
#
_cell.length_a   1.000
_cell.length_b   1.000
_cell.length_c   1.000
_cell.angle_alpha   90.00
_cell.angle_beta   90.00
_cell.angle_gamma   90.00
#
_symmetry.space_group_name_H-M   'P 1'
#
loop_
_entity.id
_entity.type
_entity.pdbx_description
1 polymer ?
#
loop_
_entity_poly.entity_id
_entity_poly.type
_entity_poly.pdbx_seq_one_letter_code
_entity_poly.pdbx_strand_id
1 'polypeptide(L)'
;MPSEIITLQLGQCGNQIGMEFWRQLCAEHGISPEGKLESFATEGSDRKDVFFYQADDQHYIPRAVLLDLEPRVIDGILKSSYKHLYNPENVYISKDGGGAGNNWAQGFYQGEKLYEEIFDIIDREADNGDSVEGFVLCHSIAGGTGSGMGSNILEKLNDRFPKKLIQTYSVFPMTNEVADVVVQPYNSVLTLKRLTENADCTVVLDNTALNRIATERLKKTTPTLAELNQLVSTIMSGSTSTLRYPGYMNNDLISLISSLIPTPRLHFLISAYTPLTSDNTELFNENIPAPPPSFDM
;
A
#
# COMPACT_ATOMS: atom_id res chain seq x y z
N MET A 1 -10.01 17.81 12.11
CA MET A 1 -10.45 16.52 12.63
C MET A 1 -9.43 15.49 12.17
N PRO A 2 -9.09 14.49 12.95
CA PRO A 2 -8.22 13.44 12.47
C PRO A 2 -8.90 12.74 11.30
N SER A 3 -8.19 12.59 10.19
CA SER A 3 -8.65 11.87 9.00
C SER A 3 -7.81 10.59 8.94
N GLU A 4 -8.24 9.58 9.66
CA GLU A 4 -7.50 8.33 9.86
C GLU A 4 -7.70 7.39 8.69
N ILE A 5 -6.65 6.72 8.27
CA ILE A 5 -6.66 5.77 7.15
C ILE A 5 -6.17 4.41 7.63
N ILE A 6 -6.98 3.39 7.41
CA ILE A 6 -6.64 2.01 7.73
C ILE A 6 -6.12 1.33 6.47
N THR A 7 -4.94 0.72 6.55
CA THR A 7 -4.32 0.03 5.43
C THR A 7 -4.54 -1.48 5.54
N LEU A 8 -5.17 -2.07 4.53
CA LEU A 8 -5.41 -3.51 4.41
C LEU A 8 -4.40 -4.11 3.43
N GLN A 9 -3.61 -5.06 3.88
CA GLN A 9 -2.56 -5.71 3.10
C GLN A 9 -2.97 -7.15 2.81
N LEU A 10 -3.19 -7.49 1.54
CA LEU A 10 -3.79 -8.75 1.14
C LEU A 10 -2.86 -9.61 0.30
N GLY A 11 -2.64 -10.82 0.78
CA GLY A 11 -1.82 -11.83 0.12
C GLY A 11 -0.33 -11.48 0.09
N GLN A 12 0.46 -12.30 -0.59
CA GLN A 12 1.92 -12.15 -0.64
C GLN A 12 2.34 -10.75 -1.12
N CYS A 13 1.84 -10.33 -2.27
CA CYS A 13 2.22 -9.05 -2.90
C CYS A 13 1.82 -7.85 -2.02
N GLY A 14 0.57 -7.82 -1.54
CA GLY A 14 0.07 -6.73 -0.71
C GLY A 14 0.82 -6.59 0.60
N ASN A 15 1.15 -7.69 1.27
CA ASN A 15 1.92 -7.68 2.50
C ASN A 15 3.38 -7.25 2.28
N GLN A 16 4.00 -7.66 1.18
CA GLN A 16 5.36 -7.22 0.84
C GLN A 16 5.44 -5.73 0.53
N ILE A 17 4.50 -5.22 -0.27
CA ILE A 17 4.40 -3.79 -0.57
C ILE A 17 4.12 -2.99 0.69
N GLY A 18 3.17 -3.45 1.50
CA GLY A 18 2.82 -2.78 2.74
C GLY A 18 4.00 -2.70 3.71
N MET A 19 4.79 -3.76 3.84
CA MET A 19 6.00 -3.73 4.66
C MET A 19 6.98 -2.63 4.21
N GLU A 20 7.23 -2.51 2.91
CA GLU A 20 8.11 -1.47 2.37
C GLU A 20 7.51 -0.07 2.54
N PHE A 21 6.19 0.07 2.38
CA PHE A 21 5.48 1.33 2.64
C PHE A 21 5.63 1.78 4.09
N TRP A 22 5.40 0.89 5.06
CA TRP A 22 5.56 1.24 6.47
C TRP A 22 7.01 1.54 6.84
N ARG A 23 7.97 0.81 6.25
CA ARG A 23 9.39 1.12 6.41
C ARG A 23 9.71 2.54 5.92
N GLN A 24 9.18 2.93 4.76
CA GLN A 24 9.33 4.27 4.20
C GLN A 24 8.70 5.34 5.09
N LEU A 25 7.46 5.12 5.55
CA LEU A 25 6.78 6.06 6.43
C LEU A 25 7.51 6.22 7.77
N CYS A 26 7.95 5.14 8.37
CA CYS A 26 8.74 5.19 9.60
C CYS A 26 10.01 6.03 9.42
N ALA A 27 10.73 5.85 8.31
CA ALA A 27 11.92 6.64 8.01
C ALA A 27 11.59 8.13 7.83
N GLU A 28 10.50 8.47 7.13
CA GLU A 28 10.07 9.84 6.89
C GLU A 28 9.59 10.57 8.17
N HIS A 29 8.90 9.85 9.05
CA HIS A 29 8.37 10.40 10.30
C HIS A 29 9.33 10.27 11.49
N GLY A 30 10.51 9.70 11.30
CA GLY A 30 11.49 9.47 12.37
C GLY A 30 11.00 8.49 13.43
N ILE A 31 10.32 7.43 13.00
CA ILE A 31 9.88 6.34 13.88
C ILE A 31 10.88 5.17 13.74
N SER A 32 11.43 4.73 14.86
CA SER A 32 12.35 3.59 14.88
C SER A 32 11.64 2.27 14.50
N PRO A 33 12.37 1.22 14.10
CA PRO A 33 11.79 -0.09 13.84
C PRO A 33 11.03 -0.71 15.04
N GLU A 34 11.30 -0.21 16.24
CA GLU A 34 10.60 -0.61 17.47
C GLU A 34 9.34 0.23 17.73
N GLY A 35 9.00 1.20 16.88
CA GLY A 35 7.86 2.09 17.06
C GLY A 35 8.11 3.33 17.93
N LYS A 36 9.35 3.58 18.36
CA LYS A 36 9.69 4.75 19.18
C LYS A 36 10.06 5.94 18.31
N LEU A 37 9.66 7.13 18.76
CA LEU A 37 10.00 8.37 18.07
C LEU A 37 11.48 8.72 18.33
N GLU A 38 12.20 9.02 17.27
CA GLU A 38 13.59 9.52 17.33
C GLU A 38 13.63 10.96 17.85
N SER A 39 14.71 11.34 18.53
CA SER A 39 14.83 12.64 19.20
C SER A 39 14.69 13.83 18.26
N PHE A 40 15.11 13.70 17.00
CA PHE A 40 14.99 14.77 16.00
C PHE A 40 13.57 14.98 15.48
N ALA A 41 12.69 14.00 15.65
CA ALA A 41 11.32 14.01 15.12
C ALA A 41 10.27 14.49 16.13
N THR A 42 10.69 14.86 17.34
CA THR A 42 9.78 15.31 18.42
C THR A 42 9.17 16.69 18.20
N GLU A 43 9.83 17.54 17.42
CA GLU A 43 9.38 18.92 17.14
C GLU A 43 8.63 19.07 15.80
N GLY A 44 8.36 17.96 15.10
CA GLY A 44 7.71 17.96 13.79
C GLY A 44 6.23 18.36 13.86
N SER A 45 5.76 19.11 12.86
CA SER A 45 4.34 19.43 12.66
C SER A 45 3.60 18.43 11.77
N ASP A 46 4.21 17.28 11.52
CA ASP A 46 3.67 16.24 10.68
C ASP A 46 2.54 15.48 11.38
N ARG A 47 1.56 15.06 10.57
CA ARG A 47 0.39 14.33 11.03
C ARG A 47 0.63 12.83 11.01
N LYS A 48 1.25 12.32 12.08
CA LYS A 48 1.45 10.88 12.29
C LYS A 48 0.12 10.15 12.55
N ASP A 49 -0.86 10.86 13.12
CA ASP A 49 -2.19 10.37 13.48
C ASP A 49 -2.98 9.76 12.32
N VAL A 50 -2.70 10.18 11.09
CA VAL A 50 -3.37 9.66 9.88
C VAL A 50 -3.13 8.16 9.68
N PHE A 51 -1.88 7.72 9.82
CA PHE A 51 -1.48 6.34 9.57
C PHE A 51 -1.03 5.56 10.79
N PHE A 52 -0.75 6.25 11.90
CA PHE A 52 -0.30 5.63 13.14
C PHE A 52 -1.21 6.02 14.28
N TYR A 53 -1.33 5.15 15.25
CA TYR A 53 -1.85 5.51 16.56
C TYR A 53 -0.76 5.32 17.62
N GLN A 54 -0.88 6.03 18.73
CA GLN A 54 0.06 5.95 19.83
C GLN A 54 -0.51 5.07 20.94
N ALA A 55 0.23 4.03 21.31
CA ALA A 55 -0.11 3.20 22.45
C ALA A 55 0.25 3.90 23.79
N ASP A 56 -0.25 3.37 24.90
CA ASP A 56 -0.05 3.91 26.25
C ASP A 56 1.43 4.03 26.65
N ASP A 57 2.29 3.23 26.07
CA ASP A 57 3.75 3.22 26.29
C ASP A 57 4.54 4.14 25.32
N GLN A 58 3.84 5.02 24.63
CA GLN A 58 4.39 5.95 23.63
C GLN A 58 4.91 5.29 22.33
N HIS A 59 4.60 4.03 22.09
CA HIS A 59 4.88 3.40 20.82
C HIS A 59 3.90 3.85 19.74
N TYR A 60 4.41 4.14 18.55
CA TYR A 60 3.63 4.38 17.35
C TYR A 60 3.37 3.06 16.63
N ILE A 61 2.11 2.74 16.44
CA ILE A 61 1.65 1.51 15.82
C ILE A 61 0.94 1.86 14.52
N PRO A 62 1.27 1.22 13.38
CA PRO A 62 0.60 1.47 12.11
C PRO A 62 -0.86 0.99 12.15
N ARG A 63 -1.75 1.78 11.55
CA ARG A 63 -3.14 1.40 11.30
C ARG A 63 -3.18 0.41 10.13
N ALA A 64 -2.65 -0.78 10.36
CA ALA A 64 -2.46 -1.81 9.35
C ALA A 64 -3.12 -3.12 9.77
N VAL A 65 -3.80 -3.75 8.82
CA VAL A 65 -4.34 -5.10 8.94
C VAL A 65 -3.66 -6.00 7.91
N LEU A 66 -2.98 -7.04 8.36
CA LEU A 66 -2.24 -7.98 7.54
C LEU A 66 -3.07 -9.25 7.36
N LEU A 67 -3.42 -9.58 6.12
CA LEU A 67 -4.29 -10.70 5.80
C LEU A 67 -3.64 -11.59 4.76
N ASP A 68 -3.45 -12.87 5.07
CA ASP A 68 -2.98 -13.85 4.10
C ASP A 68 -3.56 -15.25 4.39
N LEU A 69 -3.71 -16.03 3.33
CA LEU A 69 -4.06 -17.43 3.40
C LEU A 69 -2.82 -18.34 3.56
N GLU A 70 -1.62 -17.79 3.36
CA GLU A 70 -0.35 -18.48 3.53
C GLU A 70 0.50 -17.79 4.62
N PRO A 71 1.12 -18.54 5.55
CA PRO A 71 1.88 -17.94 6.64
C PRO A 71 3.24 -17.37 6.21
N ARG A 72 3.78 -17.80 5.08
CA ARG A 72 5.18 -17.57 4.68
C ARG A 72 5.61 -16.11 4.70
N VAL A 73 4.79 -15.21 4.14
CA VAL A 73 5.17 -13.79 4.01
C VAL A 73 4.99 -13.06 5.32
N ILE A 74 3.86 -13.25 5.99
CA ILE A 74 3.58 -12.62 7.29
C ILE A 74 4.59 -13.10 8.34
N ASP A 75 4.92 -14.38 8.38
CA ASP A 75 6.00 -14.90 9.23
C ASP A 75 7.36 -14.25 8.97
N GLY A 76 7.64 -13.94 7.69
CA GLY A 76 8.83 -13.19 7.30
C GLY A 76 8.82 -11.76 7.87
N ILE A 77 7.69 -11.08 7.82
CA ILE A 77 7.50 -9.73 8.38
C ILE A 77 7.67 -9.75 9.90
N LEU A 78 7.03 -10.71 10.59
CA LEU A 78 7.10 -10.85 12.03
C LEU A 78 8.46 -11.32 12.55
N LYS A 79 9.36 -11.78 11.67
CA LYS A 79 10.77 -12.10 11.99
C LYS A 79 11.74 -10.99 11.59
N SER A 80 11.28 -9.95 10.90
CA SER A 80 12.10 -8.80 10.48
C SER A 80 12.44 -7.88 11.64
N SER A 81 13.26 -6.86 11.38
CA SER A 81 13.57 -5.79 12.35
C SER A 81 12.33 -5.01 12.79
N TYR A 82 11.28 -4.98 11.99
CA TYR A 82 10.01 -4.28 12.25
C TYR A 82 8.94 -5.16 12.92
N LYS A 83 9.31 -6.30 13.51
CA LYS A 83 8.38 -7.24 14.15
C LYS A 83 7.55 -6.63 15.28
N HIS A 84 8.11 -5.66 16.00
CA HIS A 84 7.47 -5.00 17.14
C HIS A 84 6.62 -3.78 16.74
N LEU A 85 6.66 -3.39 15.46
CA LEU A 85 5.91 -2.27 14.95
C LEU A 85 4.41 -2.57 14.85
N TYR A 86 4.05 -3.78 14.40
CA TYR A 86 2.67 -4.13 14.10
C TYR A 86 1.93 -4.64 15.34
N ASN A 87 0.64 -4.31 15.42
CA ASN A 87 -0.25 -4.91 16.41
C ASN A 87 -0.49 -6.39 16.05
N PRO A 88 -0.12 -7.34 16.92
CA PRO A 88 -0.34 -8.77 16.66
C PRO A 88 -1.81 -9.16 16.47
N GLU A 89 -2.74 -8.40 17.03
CA GLU A 89 -4.17 -8.64 16.88
C GLU A 89 -4.72 -8.28 15.50
N ASN A 90 -3.98 -7.48 14.73
CA ASN A 90 -4.33 -7.07 13.38
C ASN A 90 -3.72 -7.97 12.29
N VAL A 91 -3.25 -9.14 12.71
CA VAL A 91 -2.65 -10.11 11.80
C VAL A 91 -3.54 -11.33 11.69
N TYR A 92 -4.00 -11.63 10.49
CA TYR A 92 -4.76 -12.83 10.18
C TYR A 92 -3.98 -13.76 9.25
N ILE A 93 -3.79 -14.99 9.68
CA ILE A 93 -3.19 -16.07 8.88
C ILE A 93 -4.17 -17.25 8.91
N SER A 94 -4.52 -17.77 7.73
CA SER A 94 -5.41 -18.93 7.66
C SER A 94 -4.79 -20.14 8.36
N LYS A 95 -5.59 -20.80 9.21
CA LYS A 95 -5.19 -22.00 9.94
C LYS A 95 -4.92 -23.18 9.00
N ASP A 96 -5.58 -23.22 7.85
CA ASP A 96 -5.42 -24.28 6.86
C ASP A 96 -4.12 -24.15 6.05
N GLY A 97 -3.53 -22.95 6.00
CA GLY A 97 -2.20 -22.64 5.41
C GLY A 97 -2.04 -22.97 3.92
N GLY A 98 -3.12 -23.39 3.26
CA GLY A 98 -3.08 -23.92 1.88
C GLY A 98 -3.11 -22.85 0.78
N GLY A 99 -3.25 -21.57 1.11
CA GLY A 99 -3.37 -20.52 0.13
C GLY A 99 -4.60 -20.64 -0.79
N ALA A 100 -4.67 -19.82 -1.83
CA ALA A 100 -5.72 -19.86 -2.84
C ALA A 100 -5.29 -20.55 -4.15
N GLY A 101 -4.11 -21.16 -4.21
CA GLY A 101 -3.60 -21.85 -5.40
C GLY A 101 -3.61 -21.02 -6.68
N ASN A 102 -3.35 -19.70 -6.59
CA ASN A 102 -3.45 -18.75 -7.69
C ASN A 102 -4.82 -18.73 -8.39
N ASN A 103 -5.89 -19.08 -7.68
CA ASN A 103 -7.25 -19.16 -8.22
C ASN A 103 -8.14 -18.11 -7.54
N TRP A 104 -8.68 -17.18 -8.33
CA TRP A 104 -9.58 -16.14 -7.85
C TRP A 104 -10.80 -16.69 -7.13
N ALA A 105 -11.46 -17.71 -7.71
CA ALA A 105 -12.67 -18.30 -7.12
C ALA A 105 -12.40 -18.95 -5.76
N GLN A 106 -11.26 -19.61 -5.60
CA GLN A 106 -10.84 -20.18 -4.32
C GLN A 106 -10.56 -19.08 -3.29
N GLY A 107 -9.86 -18.02 -3.68
CA GLY A 107 -9.61 -16.86 -2.82
C GLY A 107 -10.90 -16.17 -2.39
N PHE A 108 -11.83 -15.96 -3.31
CA PHE A 108 -13.13 -15.35 -3.04
C PHE A 108 -13.98 -16.19 -2.07
N TYR A 109 -14.04 -17.49 -2.29
CA TYR A 109 -14.76 -18.42 -1.42
C TYR A 109 -14.16 -18.51 -0.01
N GLN A 110 -12.83 -18.51 0.08
CA GLN A 110 -12.14 -18.45 1.38
C GLN A 110 -12.45 -17.12 2.10
N GLY A 111 -12.42 -16.00 1.39
CA GLY A 111 -12.81 -14.70 1.94
C GLY A 111 -14.23 -14.68 2.48
N GLU A 112 -15.17 -15.34 1.80
CA GLU A 112 -16.55 -15.47 2.26
C GLU A 112 -16.68 -16.30 3.55
N LYS A 113 -15.94 -17.41 3.64
CA LYS A 113 -15.91 -18.23 4.86
C LYS A 113 -15.30 -17.52 6.06
N LEU A 114 -14.28 -16.70 5.82
CA LEU A 114 -13.50 -16.02 6.85
C LEU A 114 -14.02 -14.59 7.13
N TYR A 115 -15.16 -14.24 6.55
CA TYR A 115 -15.75 -12.92 6.64
C TYR A 115 -15.84 -12.39 8.07
N GLU A 116 -16.43 -13.16 8.98
CA GLU A 116 -16.63 -12.74 10.37
C GLU A 116 -15.30 -12.48 11.08
N GLU A 117 -14.33 -13.41 10.97
CA GLU A 117 -13.02 -13.28 11.62
C GLU A 117 -12.25 -12.06 11.10
N ILE A 118 -12.28 -11.81 9.79
CA ILE A 118 -11.57 -10.69 9.15
C ILE A 118 -12.23 -9.36 9.50
N PHE A 119 -13.57 -9.30 9.44
CA PHE A 119 -14.28 -8.06 9.72
C PHE A 119 -14.30 -7.71 11.20
N ASP A 120 -14.22 -8.66 12.10
CA ASP A 120 -14.00 -8.39 13.52
C ASP A 120 -12.67 -7.66 13.76
N ILE A 121 -11.63 -7.99 13.01
CA ILE A 121 -10.35 -7.28 13.10
C ILE A 121 -10.46 -5.87 12.51
N ILE A 122 -11.11 -5.72 11.35
CA ILE A 122 -11.28 -4.43 10.67
C ILE A 122 -12.15 -3.49 11.50
N ASP A 123 -13.25 -4.00 12.06
CA ASP A 123 -14.15 -3.22 12.90
C ASP A 123 -13.45 -2.74 14.16
N ARG A 124 -12.70 -3.61 14.84
CA ARG A 124 -11.93 -3.24 16.02
C ARG A 124 -10.91 -2.14 15.72
N GLU A 125 -10.21 -2.24 14.57
CA GLU A 125 -9.28 -1.19 14.16
C GLU A 125 -10.01 0.11 13.79
N ALA A 126 -11.19 0.03 13.20
CA ALA A 126 -12.02 1.19 12.91
C ALA A 126 -12.59 1.84 14.17
N ASP A 127 -12.97 1.05 15.18
CA ASP A 127 -13.48 1.53 16.46
C ASP A 127 -12.38 2.16 17.33
N ASN A 128 -11.11 1.77 17.13
CA ASN A 128 -9.97 2.38 17.80
C ASN A 128 -9.63 3.79 17.24
N GLY A 129 -10.22 4.18 16.13
CA GLY A 129 -10.05 5.50 15.53
C GLY A 129 -11.13 6.49 15.96
N ASP A 130 -10.75 7.75 16.12
CA ASP A 130 -11.71 8.82 16.41
C ASP A 130 -12.56 9.17 15.18
N SER A 131 -11.95 9.16 13.99
CA SER A 131 -12.60 9.50 12.72
C SER A 131 -11.90 8.86 11.53
N VAL A 132 -12.27 7.64 11.21
CA VAL A 132 -11.80 6.95 10.02
C VAL A 132 -12.33 7.64 8.78
N GLU A 133 -11.46 8.09 7.89
CA GLU A 133 -11.80 8.70 6.61
C GLU A 133 -12.04 7.63 5.53
N GLY A 134 -11.19 6.62 5.50
CA GLY A 134 -11.28 5.56 4.53
C GLY A 134 -10.28 4.43 4.71
N PHE A 135 -10.28 3.55 3.74
CA PHE A 135 -9.43 2.36 3.69
C PHE A 135 -8.49 2.42 2.48
N VAL A 136 -7.28 1.95 2.70
CA VAL A 136 -6.29 1.72 1.64
C VAL A 136 -6.07 0.23 1.49
N LEU A 137 -6.29 -0.32 0.30
CA LEU A 137 -6.13 -1.73 0.01
C LEU A 137 -4.90 -1.97 -0.85
N CYS A 138 -3.94 -2.76 -0.36
CA CYS A 138 -2.74 -3.18 -1.10
C CYS A 138 -2.89 -4.63 -1.53
N HIS A 139 -2.92 -4.90 -2.84
CA HIS A 139 -3.10 -6.24 -3.37
C HIS A 139 -2.57 -6.41 -4.78
N SER A 140 -2.43 -7.65 -5.24
CA SER A 140 -2.24 -8.01 -6.64
C SER A 140 -3.57 -8.44 -7.26
N ILE A 141 -3.78 -8.11 -8.53
CA ILE A 141 -4.97 -8.53 -9.27
C ILE A 141 -4.84 -9.91 -9.94
N ALA A 142 -3.63 -10.44 -10.02
CA ALA A 142 -3.32 -11.65 -10.81
C ALA A 142 -3.11 -12.92 -9.98
N GLY A 143 -2.89 -12.80 -8.67
CA GLY A 143 -2.76 -13.94 -7.75
C GLY A 143 -4.11 -14.54 -7.36
N GLY A 144 -4.14 -15.43 -6.38
CA GLY A 144 -5.36 -16.03 -5.84
C GLY A 144 -5.90 -15.26 -4.63
N THR A 145 -5.08 -15.09 -3.58
CA THR A 145 -5.48 -14.42 -2.33
C THR A 145 -5.74 -12.93 -2.55
N GLY A 146 -4.75 -12.18 -3.05
CA GLY A 146 -4.87 -10.74 -3.25
C GLY A 146 -5.98 -10.35 -4.25
N SER A 147 -6.23 -11.16 -5.25
CA SER A 147 -7.29 -10.95 -6.24
C SER A 147 -8.66 -11.43 -5.73
N GLY A 148 -8.79 -12.70 -5.34
CA GLY A 148 -10.06 -13.31 -4.97
C GLY A 148 -10.56 -12.86 -3.61
N MET A 149 -9.78 -13.06 -2.55
CA MET A 149 -10.12 -12.60 -1.21
C MET A 149 -10.17 -11.06 -1.15
N GLY A 150 -9.26 -10.36 -1.88
CA GLY A 150 -9.30 -8.92 -2.02
C GLY A 150 -10.58 -8.40 -2.65
N SER A 151 -11.10 -9.07 -3.68
CA SER A 151 -12.39 -8.74 -4.29
C SER A 151 -13.56 -8.93 -3.32
N ASN A 152 -13.55 -9.99 -2.53
CA ASN A 152 -14.59 -10.24 -1.53
C ASN A 152 -14.57 -9.17 -0.43
N ILE A 153 -13.40 -8.90 0.13
CA ILE A 153 -13.23 -7.87 1.16
C ILE A 153 -13.65 -6.49 0.64
N LEU A 154 -13.26 -6.14 -0.57
CA LEU A 154 -13.63 -4.87 -1.21
C LEU A 154 -15.16 -4.70 -1.32
N GLU A 155 -15.86 -5.74 -1.76
CA GLU A 155 -17.32 -5.75 -1.86
C GLU A 155 -17.98 -5.59 -0.47
N LYS A 156 -17.50 -6.33 0.52
CA LYS A 156 -18.01 -6.27 1.88
C LYS A 156 -17.68 -4.96 2.61
N LEU A 157 -16.52 -4.36 2.34
CA LEU A 157 -16.17 -3.03 2.86
C LEU A 157 -17.14 -1.97 2.36
N ASN A 158 -17.43 -1.99 1.06
CA ASN A 158 -18.39 -1.06 0.47
C ASN A 158 -19.80 -1.20 1.07
N ASP A 159 -20.22 -2.44 1.34
CA ASP A 159 -21.51 -2.71 1.99
C ASP A 159 -21.53 -2.26 3.46
N ARG A 160 -20.45 -2.51 4.21
CA ARG A 160 -20.38 -2.24 5.65
C ARG A 160 -20.07 -0.79 5.98
N PHE A 161 -19.23 -0.13 5.16
CA PHE A 161 -18.79 1.24 5.33
C PHE A 161 -19.14 2.13 4.12
N PRO A 162 -20.41 2.28 3.74
CA PRO A 162 -20.82 2.92 2.49
C PRO A 162 -20.47 4.41 2.36
N LYS A 163 -20.04 5.04 3.48
CA LYS A 163 -19.67 6.47 3.51
C LYS A 163 -18.15 6.67 3.64
N LYS A 164 -17.37 5.60 3.66
CA LYS A 164 -15.92 5.65 3.78
C LYS A 164 -15.29 5.43 2.41
N LEU A 165 -14.22 6.14 2.15
CA LEU A 165 -13.50 6.01 0.88
C LEU A 165 -12.68 4.72 0.85
N ILE A 166 -12.63 4.09 -0.31
CA ILE A 166 -11.81 2.91 -0.56
C ILE A 166 -10.86 3.22 -1.70
N GLN A 167 -9.59 3.43 -1.35
CA GLN A 167 -8.50 3.57 -2.30
C GLN A 167 -7.76 2.25 -2.42
N THR A 168 -7.37 1.84 -3.62
CA THR A 168 -6.60 0.63 -3.83
C THR A 168 -5.28 0.91 -4.51
N TYR A 169 -4.22 0.24 -4.07
CA TYR A 169 -2.95 0.11 -4.79
C TYR A 169 -2.90 -1.29 -5.38
N SER A 170 -3.21 -1.37 -6.66
CA SER A 170 -3.41 -2.63 -7.35
C SER A 170 -2.24 -2.94 -8.27
N VAL A 171 -1.55 -4.05 -8.01
CA VAL A 171 -0.42 -4.50 -8.80
C VAL A 171 -0.89 -5.36 -9.96
N PHE A 172 -0.54 -4.90 -11.16
CA PHE A 172 -0.82 -5.58 -12.43
C PHE A 172 0.36 -6.49 -12.81
N PRO A 173 0.09 -7.68 -13.37
CA PRO A 173 1.14 -8.63 -13.73
C PRO A 173 1.98 -8.13 -14.90
N MET A 174 3.16 -8.72 -15.08
CA MET A 174 3.99 -8.49 -16.25
C MET A 174 3.32 -9.07 -17.50
N THR A 175 3.16 -8.24 -18.53
CA THR A 175 2.51 -8.65 -19.80
C THR A 175 3.50 -9.13 -20.85
N ASN A 176 4.78 -8.77 -20.74
CA ASN A 176 5.81 -9.04 -21.74
C ASN A 176 6.57 -10.35 -21.51
N GLU A 177 6.39 -11.01 -20.39
CA GLU A 177 7.02 -12.28 -20.07
C GLU A 177 6.00 -13.42 -20.11
N VAL A 178 6.49 -14.64 -20.36
CA VAL A 178 5.64 -15.82 -20.25
C VAL A 178 5.21 -15.95 -18.79
N ALA A 179 3.92 -15.79 -18.54
CA ALA A 179 3.37 -15.85 -17.19
C ALA A 179 3.61 -17.24 -16.60
N ASP A 180 4.21 -17.33 -15.41
CA ASP A 180 4.37 -18.58 -14.68
C ASP A 180 3.03 -19.27 -14.38
N VAL A 181 1.96 -18.47 -14.30
CA VAL A 181 0.61 -18.92 -13.99
C VAL A 181 -0.34 -18.56 -15.13
N VAL A 182 -0.85 -19.58 -15.81
CA VAL A 182 -1.69 -19.43 -17.02
C VAL A 182 -3.04 -18.74 -16.73
N VAL A 183 -3.53 -18.79 -15.50
CA VAL A 183 -4.85 -18.24 -15.10
C VAL A 183 -4.82 -16.77 -14.70
N GLN A 184 -3.67 -16.11 -14.73
CA GLN A 184 -3.53 -14.68 -14.38
C GLN A 184 -4.53 -13.76 -15.10
N PRO A 185 -4.78 -13.89 -16.42
CA PRO A 185 -5.73 -13.04 -17.12
C PRO A 185 -7.18 -13.18 -16.58
N TYR A 186 -7.57 -14.39 -16.22
CA TYR A 186 -8.90 -14.63 -15.65
C TYR A 186 -9.06 -13.99 -14.28
N ASN A 187 -8.06 -14.16 -13.40
CA ASN A 187 -8.04 -13.53 -12.09
C ASN A 187 -8.10 -12.00 -12.23
N SER A 188 -7.33 -11.44 -13.16
CA SER A 188 -7.28 -10.00 -13.42
C SER A 188 -8.63 -9.44 -13.88
N VAL A 189 -9.31 -10.08 -14.84
CA VAL A 189 -10.61 -9.62 -15.34
C VAL A 189 -11.68 -9.65 -14.23
N LEU A 190 -11.71 -10.72 -13.43
CA LEU A 190 -12.67 -10.86 -12.34
C LEU A 190 -12.44 -9.79 -11.25
N THR A 191 -11.17 -9.51 -10.94
CA THR A 191 -10.79 -8.48 -9.97
C THR A 191 -11.11 -7.08 -10.49
N LEU A 192 -10.80 -6.78 -11.76
CA LEU A 192 -11.11 -5.49 -12.39
C LEU A 192 -12.60 -5.17 -12.34
N LYS A 193 -13.47 -6.17 -12.53
CA LYS A 193 -14.91 -5.99 -12.35
C LYS A 193 -15.23 -5.46 -10.95
N ARG A 194 -14.69 -6.09 -9.91
CA ARG A 194 -14.95 -5.69 -8.51
C ARG A 194 -14.34 -4.32 -8.18
N LEU A 195 -13.13 -4.03 -8.67
CA LEU A 195 -12.51 -2.72 -8.52
C LEU A 195 -13.36 -1.61 -9.16
N THR A 196 -13.89 -1.84 -10.35
CA THR A 196 -14.75 -0.86 -11.05
C THR A 196 -16.06 -0.59 -10.32
N GLU A 197 -16.60 -1.60 -9.64
CA GLU A 197 -17.90 -1.51 -8.97
C GLU A 197 -17.80 -0.94 -7.54
N ASN A 198 -16.70 -1.25 -6.82
CA ASN A 198 -16.65 -1.06 -5.36
C ASN A 198 -15.51 -0.14 -4.88
N ALA A 199 -14.49 0.15 -5.68
CA ALA A 199 -13.44 1.08 -5.30
C ALA A 199 -13.78 2.51 -5.71
N ASP A 200 -13.37 3.51 -4.90
CA ASP A 200 -13.49 4.93 -5.23
C ASP A 200 -12.29 5.43 -6.04
N CYS A 201 -11.11 4.89 -5.75
CA CYS A 201 -9.86 5.24 -6.43
C CYS A 201 -8.98 4.00 -6.54
N THR A 202 -8.47 3.72 -7.73
CA THR A 202 -7.54 2.62 -7.97
C THR A 202 -6.26 3.15 -8.58
N VAL A 203 -5.17 3.07 -7.84
CA VAL A 203 -3.83 3.37 -8.34
C VAL A 203 -3.27 2.12 -9.01
N VAL A 204 -3.03 2.23 -10.31
CA VAL A 204 -2.51 1.14 -11.13
C VAL A 204 -0.99 1.08 -11.03
N LEU A 205 -0.47 -0.04 -10.59
CA LEU A 205 0.96 -0.33 -10.46
C LEU A 205 1.31 -1.46 -11.42
N ASP A 206 1.84 -1.12 -12.60
CA ASP A 206 2.21 -2.11 -13.61
C ASP A 206 3.64 -2.61 -13.38
N ASN A 207 3.79 -3.89 -13.08
CA ASN A 207 5.10 -4.51 -12.88
C ASN A 207 5.98 -4.45 -14.13
N THR A 208 5.40 -4.42 -15.33
CA THR A 208 6.16 -4.23 -16.59
C THR A 208 6.81 -2.86 -16.61
N ALA A 209 6.05 -1.81 -16.26
CA ALA A 209 6.55 -0.45 -16.20
C ALA A 209 7.58 -0.27 -15.07
N LEU A 210 7.33 -0.85 -13.90
CA LEU A 210 8.26 -0.80 -12.77
C LEU A 210 9.61 -1.48 -13.11
N ASN A 211 9.56 -2.66 -13.73
CA ASN A 211 10.76 -3.37 -14.18
C ASN A 211 11.55 -2.54 -15.21
N ARG A 212 10.85 -1.91 -16.15
CA ARG A 212 11.46 -1.02 -17.14
C ARG A 212 12.09 0.22 -16.51
N ILE A 213 11.46 0.83 -15.53
CA ILE A 213 12.02 1.96 -14.77
C ILE A 213 13.29 1.53 -14.04
N ALA A 214 13.26 0.38 -13.35
CA ALA A 214 14.41 -0.13 -12.61
C ALA A 214 15.60 -0.42 -13.54
N THR A 215 15.36 -0.99 -14.73
CA THR A 215 16.43 -1.32 -15.68
C THR A 215 16.93 -0.10 -16.42
N GLU A 216 16.06 0.73 -16.99
CA GLU A 216 16.44 1.84 -17.86
C GLU A 216 16.89 3.09 -17.09
N ARG A 217 16.21 3.41 -15.96
CA ARG A 217 16.47 4.64 -15.19
C ARG A 217 17.44 4.41 -14.04
N LEU A 218 17.21 3.36 -13.26
CA LEU A 218 18.06 3.04 -12.10
C LEU A 218 19.27 2.15 -12.47
N LYS A 219 19.41 1.78 -13.75
CA LYS A 219 20.54 0.99 -14.26
C LYS A 219 20.74 -0.37 -13.55
N LYS A 220 19.66 -0.94 -13.04
CA LYS A 220 19.70 -2.28 -12.44
C LYS A 220 19.62 -3.34 -13.52
N THR A 221 20.62 -4.22 -13.62
CA THR A 221 20.67 -5.27 -14.66
C THR A 221 19.60 -6.35 -14.46
N THR A 222 19.33 -6.73 -13.20
CA THR A 222 18.33 -7.72 -12.81
C THR A 222 17.58 -7.23 -11.57
N PRO A 223 16.51 -6.42 -11.75
CA PRO A 223 15.76 -5.90 -10.61
C PRO A 223 15.11 -7.03 -9.81
N THR A 224 15.27 -6.98 -8.50
CA THR A 224 14.58 -7.89 -7.59
C THR A 224 13.18 -7.38 -7.27
N LEU A 225 12.27 -8.26 -6.83
CA LEU A 225 10.93 -7.85 -6.38
C LEU A 225 10.99 -6.85 -5.20
N ALA A 226 11.99 -6.96 -4.34
CA ALA A 226 12.18 -6.00 -3.25
C ALA A 226 12.48 -4.58 -3.76
N GLU A 227 13.31 -4.44 -4.79
CA GLU A 227 13.60 -3.15 -5.41
C GLU A 227 12.38 -2.57 -6.13
N LEU A 228 11.57 -3.41 -6.78
CA LEU A 228 10.30 -2.97 -7.37
C LEU A 228 9.31 -2.51 -6.28
N ASN A 229 9.22 -3.23 -5.16
CA ASN A 229 8.37 -2.85 -4.04
C ASN A 229 8.84 -1.54 -3.38
N GLN A 230 10.14 -1.24 -3.39
CA GLN A 230 10.67 0.05 -2.95
C GLN A 230 10.21 1.20 -3.85
N LEU A 231 10.18 1.02 -5.18
CA LEU A 231 9.60 2.02 -6.08
C LEU A 231 8.11 2.23 -5.80
N VAL A 232 7.37 1.15 -5.57
CA VAL A 232 5.95 1.24 -5.21
C VAL A 232 5.76 1.99 -3.89
N SER A 233 6.57 1.69 -2.87
CA SER A 233 6.49 2.39 -1.58
C SER A 233 6.77 3.89 -1.70
N THR A 234 7.69 4.28 -2.58
CA THR A 234 7.96 5.69 -2.90
C THR A 234 6.74 6.39 -3.52
N ILE A 235 6.05 5.71 -4.44
CA ILE A 235 4.80 6.23 -5.04
C ILE A 235 3.71 6.35 -3.97
N MET A 236 3.54 5.35 -3.13
CA MET A 236 2.54 5.36 -2.05
C MET A 236 2.83 6.47 -1.04
N SER A 237 4.08 6.61 -0.61
CA SER A 237 4.50 7.69 0.28
C SER A 237 4.27 9.07 -0.36
N GLY A 238 4.70 9.26 -1.61
CA GLY A 238 4.51 10.52 -2.33
C GLY A 238 3.03 10.90 -2.51
N SER A 239 2.17 9.95 -2.84
CA SER A 239 0.73 10.17 -3.00
C SER A 239 0.01 10.52 -1.68
N THR A 240 0.54 10.09 -0.56
CA THR A 240 0.01 10.37 0.79
C THR A 240 0.68 11.53 1.50
N SER A 241 1.69 12.17 0.88
CA SER A 241 2.48 13.23 1.51
C SER A 241 1.63 14.43 1.95
N THR A 242 0.65 14.83 1.15
CA THR A 242 -0.25 15.95 1.47
C THR A 242 -1.17 15.67 2.67
N LEU A 243 -1.47 14.41 2.93
CA LEU A 243 -2.27 13.98 4.08
C LEU A 243 -1.46 14.03 5.39
N ARG A 244 -0.16 13.71 5.29
CA ARG A 244 0.76 13.60 6.43
C ARG A 244 1.45 14.92 6.79
N TYR A 245 1.68 15.76 5.79
CA TYR A 245 2.29 17.07 5.95
C TYR A 245 1.28 18.14 5.54
N PRO A 246 0.66 18.82 6.53
CA PRO A 246 -0.44 19.74 6.26
C PRO A 246 0.01 20.91 5.37
N GLY A 247 -0.76 21.17 4.34
CA GLY A 247 -0.60 22.25 3.39
C GLY A 247 -1.90 23.01 3.17
N TYR A 248 -1.91 23.90 2.19
CA TYR A 248 -3.11 24.66 1.85
C TYR A 248 -4.12 23.88 0.97
N MET A 249 -3.68 22.79 0.35
CA MET A 249 -4.49 22.03 -0.62
C MET A 249 -4.38 20.52 -0.35
N ASN A 250 -5.50 19.81 -0.59
CA ASN A 250 -5.56 18.33 -0.56
C ASN A 250 -5.08 17.69 0.76
N ASN A 251 -5.59 18.21 1.88
CA ASN A 251 -5.22 17.70 3.20
C ASN A 251 -6.05 16.47 3.64
N ASP A 252 -6.98 16.05 2.82
CA ASP A 252 -7.83 14.89 3.01
C ASP A 252 -7.93 14.05 1.73
N LEU A 253 -8.27 12.79 1.89
CA LEU A 253 -8.40 11.84 0.79
C LEU A 253 -9.56 12.23 -0.14
N ILE A 254 -10.61 12.80 0.41
CA ILE A 254 -11.79 13.27 -0.33
C ILE A 254 -11.39 14.34 -1.34
N SER A 255 -10.65 15.36 -0.90
CA SER A 255 -10.20 16.46 -1.79
C SER A 255 -9.29 15.95 -2.90
N LEU A 256 -8.40 15.01 -2.59
CA LEU A 256 -7.51 14.42 -3.57
C LEU A 256 -8.31 13.63 -4.62
N ILE A 257 -9.20 12.74 -4.19
CA ILE A 257 -10.02 11.92 -5.10
C ILE A 257 -10.94 12.80 -5.94
N SER A 258 -11.62 13.77 -5.34
CA SER A 258 -12.54 14.65 -6.06
C SER A 258 -11.85 15.51 -7.12
N SER A 259 -10.59 15.87 -6.91
CA SER A 259 -9.82 16.65 -7.88
C SER A 259 -9.33 15.81 -9.06
N LEU A 260 -9.07 14.51 -8.85
CA LEU A 260 -8.50 13.62 -9.86
C LEU A 260 -9.54 12.81 -10.63
N ILE A 261 -10.68 12.54 -10.03
CA ILE A 261 -11.72 11.65 -10.58
C ILE A 261 -13.01 12.43 -10.85
N PRO A 262 -13.20 12.95 -12.07
CA PRO A 262 -14.38 13.73 -12.41
C PRO A 262 -15.63 12.88 -12.64
N THR A 263 -15.47 11.60 -12.94
CA THR A 263 -16.56 10.69 -13.29
C THR A 263 -16.45 9.39 -12.50
N PRO A 264 -17.45 8.99 -11.73
CA PRO A 264 -17.49 7.69 -11.06
C PRO A 264 -17.23 6.53 -12.04
N ARG A 265 -16.58 5.49 -11.59
CA ARG A 265 -16.11 4.31 -12.36
C ARG A 265 -14.95 4.57 -13.34
N LEU A 266 -14.61 5.81 -13.67
CA LEU A 266 -13.38 6.18 -14.38
C LEU A 266 -12.32 6.63 -13.36
N HIS A 267 -12.00 5.73 -12.43
CA HIS A 267 -11.22 6.02 -11.24
C HIS A 267 -9.88 5.27 -11.20
N PHE A 268 -9.42 4.76 -12.33
CA PHE A 268 -8.12 4.13 -12.46
C PHE A 268 -7.06 5.19 -12.75
N LEU A 269 -6.11 5.37 -11.83
CA LEU A 269 -5.07 6.38 -11.90
C LEU A 269 -3.72 5.74 -12.20
N ILE A 270 -2.94 6.37 -13.05
CA ILE A 270 -1.55 6.05 -13.31
C ILE A 270 -0.67 7.09 -12.61
N SER A 271 0.32 6.64 -11.87
CA SER A 271 1.25 7.52 -11.16
C SER A 271 2.57 7.66 -11.92
N ALA A 272 3.17 8.84 -11.81
CA ALA A 272 4.53 9.11 -12.23
C ALA A 272 5.28 9.82 -11.10
N TYR A 273 6.58 9.57 -11.01
CA TYR A 273 7.43 10.16 -9.98
C TYR A 273 8.72 10.70 -10.59
N THR A 274 9.12 11.89 -10.17
CA THR A 274 10.37 12.53 -10.59
C THR A 274 10.88 13.46 -9.47
N PRO A 275 12.19 13.53 -9.21
CA PRO A 275 13.27 12.76 -9.83
C PRO A 275 13.35 11.34 -9.29
N LEU A 276 13.73 10.38 -10.13
CA LEU A 276 14.11 9.05 -9.70
C LEU A 276 15.61 9.05 -9.40
N THR A 277 15.96 8.98 -8.13
CA THR A 277 17.34 8.98 -7.65
C THR A 277 17.75 7.57 -7.25
N SER A 278 18.95 7.15 -7.65
CA SER A 278 19.58 5.94 -7.11
C SER A 278 20.51 6.32 -5.96
N ASP A 279 20.68 5.43 -4.98
CA ASP A 279 21.62 5.62 -3.86
C ASP A 279 23.09 5.76 -4.29
N ASN A 280 23.41 5.47 -5.55
CA ASN A 280 24.73 5.71 -6.14
C ASN A 280 24.87 7.18 -6.55
N THR A 281 25.36 7.98 -5.64
CA THR A 281 25.74 9.39 -5.82
C THR A 281 26.76 9.61 -6.97
N GLU A 282 27.44 8.56 -7.43
CA GLU A 282 28.42 8.63 -8.54
C GLU A 282 27.77 8.87 -9.91
N LEU A 283 26.51 8.50 -10.10
CA LEU A 283 25.78 8.71 -11.36
C LEU A 283 25.23 10.15 -11.53
N PHE A 284 25.21 10.95 -10.47
CA PHE A 284 24.74 12.33 -10.52
C PHE A 284 25.78 13.31 -11.07
N ASN A 285 27.06 12.97 -11.02
CA ASN A 285 28.13 13.88 -11.43
C ASN A 285 28.33 13.97 -12.96
N GLU A 286 27.74 13.07 -13.76
CA GLU A 286 28.00 13.04 -15.20
C GLU A 286 26.96 13.75 -16.08
N ASN A 287 25.76 14.09 -15.59
CA ASN A 287 24.68 14.59 -16.45
C ASN A 287 23.81 15.73 -15.93
N ILE A 288 24.22 16.44 -14.88
CA ILE A 288 23.55 17.70 -14.50
C ILE A 288 24.38 18.85 -15.10
N PRO A 289 23.89 19.58 -16.11
CA PRO A 289 24.53 20.82 -16.51
C PRO A 289 24.57 21.75 -15.29
N ALA A 290 25.74 22.33 -15.05
CA ALA A 290 25.94 23.27 -13.96
C ALA A 290 24.83 24.34 -14.00
N PRO A 291 24.23 24.71 -12.85
CA PRO A 291 23.26 25.78 -12.81
C PRO A 291 23.88 27.05 -13.43
N PRO A 292 23.11 27.82 -14.21
CA PRO A 292 23.62 29.07 -14.77
C PRO A 292 24.13 29.97 -13.65
N PRO A 293 25.22 30.74 -13.89
CA PRO A 293 25.79 31.62 -12.88
C PRO A 293 24.70 32.57 -12.39
N SER A 294 24.55 32.66 -11.05
CA SER A 294 23.68 33.63 -10.42
C SER A 294 24.08 35.03 -10.87
N PHE A 295 23.19 35.76 -11.52
CA PHE A 295 23.35 37.19 -11.71
C PHE A 295 23.05 37.84 -10.35
N ASP A 296 24.10 38.21 -9.63
CA ASP A 296 24.00 39.13 -8.53
C ASP A 296 23.59 40.50 -9.10
N MET A 297 22.41 41.00 -8.73
CA MET A 297 22.02 42.38 -8.82
C MET A 297 22.13 43.04 -7.43
#